data_9fa6a82d572ae545513cba3343cf2907
#
_entry.id   9fa6a82d572ae545513cba3343cf2907
#
_cell.length_a   1.000
_cell.length_b   1.000
_cell.length_c   1.000
_cell.angle_alpha   90.00
_cell.angle_beta   90.00
_cell.angle_gamma   90.00
#
_symmetry.space_group_name_H-M   'P 1'
#
loop_
_entity.id
_entity.type
_entity.pdbx_description
1 polymer ?
#
loop_
_entity_poly.entity_id
_entity_poly.type
_entity_poly.pdbx_seq_one_letter_code
_entity_poly.pdbx_strand_id
1 'polypeptide(L)'
;MVIERITPKNKRAWLALRGQDITASVVGSLFGEHPYLTEYEVWAAKTGRMQETTEETDAMRRGRLLEPVAVQILREMHPRWKIEHNAAENVYYRDPAARLGGTPDVIVEHPDRGRGVVQIKSVEASTYRRAWLLDGDPDAPLWIAMQASVEAYLTGSQWAAVAPQVVGYGIEMPLIDVPLVPGVIHAIKDRVADFWTKVAEGREPEPDNAR
;
A
#
# COMPACT_ATOMS: atom_id res chain seq x y z
N MET A 1 5.00 17.43 -13.41
CA MET A 1 4.42 16.19 -12.85
C MET A 1 3.00 16.51 -12.38
N VAL A 2 2.00 15.79 -12.85
CA VAL A 2 0.60 16.01 -12.46
C VAL A 2 0.09 14.73 -11.83
N ILE A 3 -0.21 14.78 -10.53
CA ILE A 3 -0.91 13.69 -9.84
C ILE A 3 -2.41 13.92 -9.99
N GLU A 4 -3.12 12.89 -10.44
CA GLU A 4 -4.57 12.88 -10.53
C GLU A 4 -5.18 12.34 -9.23
N ARG A 5 -6.20 13.05 -8.72
CA ARG A 5 -7.05 12.61 -7.60
C ARG A 5 -8.43 12.29 -8.17
N ILE A 6 -8.84 11.03 -8.07
CA ILE A 6 -10.08 10.54 -8.69
C ILE A 6 -10.95 9.86 -7.65
N THR A 7 -12.22 10.22 -7.57
CA THR A 7 -13.22 9.48 -6.79
C THR A 7 -14.01 8.58 -7.74
N PRO A 8 -13.73 7.26 -7.77
CA PRO A 8 -14.41 6.34 -8.68
C PRO A 8 -15.88 6.20 -8.32
N LYS A 9 -16.75 6.20 -9.33
CA LYS A 9 -18.21 6.09 -9.15
C LYS A 9 -18.67 4.76 -8.52
N ASN A 10 -17.86 3.71 -8.64
CA ASN A 10 -18.17 2.36 -8.14
C ASN A 10 -16.91 1.47 -8.19
N LYS A 11 -17.01 0.25 -7.63
CA LYS A 11 -15.91 -0.73 -7.60
C LYS A 11 -15.38 -1.06 -8.99
N ARG A 12 -16.23 -1.15 -10.03
CA ARG A 12 -15.78 -1.45 -11.41
C ARG A 12 -14.88 -0.34 -11.96
N ALA A 13 -15.26 0.92 -11.75
CA ALA A 13 -14.45 2.08 -12.17
C ALA A 13 -13.12 2.11 -11.40
N TRP A 14 -13.13 1.81 -10.10
CA TRP A 14 -11.92 1.71 -9.30
C TRP A 14 -10.98 0.58 -9.78
N LEU A 15 -11.52 -0.61 -10.09
CA LEU A 15 -10.74 -1.70 -10.66
C LEU A 15 -10.14 -1.34 -12.03
N ALA A 16 -10.90 -0.62 -12.87
CA ALA A 16 -10.40 -0.16 -14.17
C ALA A 16 -9.20 0.80 -14.06
N LEU A 17 -9.19 1.68 -13.06
CA LEU A 17 -8.03 2.54 -12.76
C LEU A 17 -6.83 1.70 -12.31
N ARG A 18 -7.04 0.78 -11.37
CA ARG A 18 -6.00 -0.14 -10.89
C ARG A 18 -5.41 -0.99 -12.02
N GLY A 19 -6.23 -1.37 -13.01
CA GLY A 19 -5.78 -2.10 -14.20
C GLY A 19 -4.74 -1.35 -15.04
N GLN A 20 -4.77 -0.02 -15.03
CA GLN A 20 -3.87 0.83 -15.80
C GLN A 20 -2.52 1.11 -15.12
N ASP A 21 -2.44 0.91 -13.80
CA ASP A 21 -1.30 1.28 -12.97
C ASP A 21 -0.72 0.07 -12.22
N ILE A 22 0.54 0.14 -11.84
CA ILE A 22 1.07 -0.62 -10.71
C ILE A 22 0.60 0.12 -9.46
N THR A 23 -0.15 -0.58 -8.60
CA THR A 23 -0.66 0.05 -7.39
C THR A 23 0.35 -0.05 -6.25
N ALA A 24 0.31 0.91 -5.33
CA ALA A 24 1.17 0.95 -4.16
C ALA A 24 1.21 -0.39 -3.42
N SER A 25 0.05 -1.06 -3.30
CA SER A 25 -0.08 -2.35 -2.59
C SER A 25 0.62 -3.53 -3.27
N VAL A 26 0.95 -3.45 -4.57
CA VAL A 26 1.63 -4.54 -5.28
C VAL A 26 3.05 -4.19 -5.71
N VAL A 27 3.52 -2.97 -5.42
CA VAL A 27 4.85 -2.52 -5.86
C VAL A 27 5.97 -3.42 -5.35
N GLY A 28 5.84 -3.95 -4.13
CA GLY A 28 6.82 -4.87 -3.53
C GLY A 28 7.04 -6.15 -4.33
N SER A 29 6.04 -6.59 -5.12
CA SER A 29 6.19 -7.79 -5.96
C SER A 29 7.21 -7.61 -7.08
N LEU A 30 7.38 -6.38 -7.59
CA LEU A 30 8.38 -6.08 -8.63
C LEU A 30 9.83 -6.17 -8.11
N PHE A 31 10.00 -6.22 -6.80
CA PHE A 31 11.29 -6.33 -6.11
C PHE A 31 11.48 -7.68 -5.41
N GLY A 32 10.53 -8.62 -5.56
CA GLY A 32 10.57 -9.90 -4.87
C GLY A 32 10.26 -9.84 -3.37
N GLU A 33 9.83 -8.69 -2.86
CA GLU A 33 9.62 -8.44 -1.42
C GLU A 33 8.18 -8.73 -0.95
N HIS A 34 7.22 -8.87 -1.88
CA HIS A 34 5.82 -9.08 -1.51
C HIS A 34 5.58 -10.55 -1.14
N PRO A 35 5.09 -10.88 0.09
CA PRO A 35 5.05 -12.27 0.58
C PRO A 35 3.99 -13.16 -0.09
N TYR A 36 3.02 -12.56 -0.80
CA TYR A 36 1.86 -13.27 -1.36
C TYR A 36 1.68 -13.06 -2.85
N LEU A 37 2.57 -12.32 -3.52
CA LEU A 37 2.40 -11.93 -4.91
C LEU A 37 3.76 -11.79 -5.59
N THR A 38 3.93 -12.43 -6.73
CA THR A 38 5.13 -12.39 -7.56
C THR A 38 5.01 -11.37 -8.69
N GLU A 39 6.12 -10.93 -9.29
CA GLU A 39 6.11 -10.10 -10.49
C GLU A 39 5.38 -10.81 -11.64
N TYR A 40 5.56 -12.14 -11.77
CA TYR A 40 4.89 -12.94 -12.79
C TYR A 40 3.36 -12.90 -12.65
N GLU A 41 2.83 -13.07 -11.44
CA GLU A 41 1.37 -13.01 -11.20
C GLU A 41 0.78 -11.64 -11.52
N VAL A 42 1.50 -10.55 -11.15
CA VAL A 42 1.10 -9.19 -11.54
C VAL A 42 1.11 -9.04 -13.06
N TRP A 43 2.13 -9.52 -13.74
CA TRP A 43 2.25 -9.47 -15.19
C TRP A 43 1.14 -10.29 -15.87
N ALA A 44 0.88 -11.51 -15.40
CA ALA A 44 -0.16 -12.37 -15.92
C ALA A 44 -1.56 -11.73 -15.77
N ALA A 45 -1.82 -11.07 -14.65
CA ALA A 45 -3.05 -10.31 -14.43
C ALA A 45 -3.15 -9.09 -15.39
N LYS A 46 -2.06 -8.32 -15.54
CA LYS A 46 -2.02 -7.13 -16.42
C LYS A 46 -2.13 -7.48 -17.91
N THR A 47 -1.68 -8.65 -18.31
CA THR A 47 -1.80 -9.15 -19.69
C THR A 47 -3.08 -9.94 -19.94
N GLY A 48 -3.93 -10.14 -18.92
CA GLY A 48 -5.17 -10.91 -19.03
C GLY A 48 -4.98 -12.43 -19.14
N ARG A 49 -3.77 -12.92 -18.89
CA ARG A 49 -3.45 -14.37 -18.88
C ARG A 49 -3.91 -15.06 -17.59
N MET A 50 -4.11 -14.31 -16.53
CA MET A 50 -4.67 -14.78 -15.27
C MET A 50 -5.81 -13.88 -14.86
N GLN A 51 -6.92 -14.45 -14.43
CA GLN A 51 -7.97 -13.65 -13.78
C GLN A 51 -7.52 -13.31 -12.37
N GLU A 52 -7.61 -12.03 -12.02
CA GLU A 52 -7.45 -11.65 -10.60
C GLU A 52 -8.52 -12.39 -9.80
N THR A 53 -8.10 -13.19 -8.81
CA THR A 53 -9.03 -13.81 -7.88
C THR A 53 -9.78 -12.71 -7.14
N THR A 54 -11.09 -12.65 -7.35
CA THR A 54 -11.98 -11.67 -6.70
C THR A 54 -12.48 -12.16 -5.34
N GLU A 55 -12.10 -13.37 -4.94
CA GLU A 55 -12.50 -13.95 -3.66
C GLU A 55 -11.77 -13.27 -2.52
N GLU A 56 -12.55 -12.73 -1.58
CA GLU A 56 -12.04 -12.10 -0.38
C GLU A 56 -11.56 -13.17 0.60
N THR A 57 -10.28 -13.18 0.93
CA THR A 57 -9.75 -14.07 1.97
C THR A 57 -10.20 -13.62 3.36
N ASP A 58 -10.16 -14.51 4.37
CA ASP A 58 -10.48 -14.16 5.77
C ASP A 58 -9.59 -13.02 6.29
N ALA A 59 -8.32 -12.98 5.90
CA ALA A 59 -7.40 -11.90 6.25
C ALA A 59 -7.84 -10.56 5.63
N MET A 60 -8.24 -10.55 4.35
CA MET A 60 -8.75 -9.35 3.67
C MET A 60 -10.07 -8.88 4.31
N ARG A 61 -10.98 -9.82 4.60
CA ARG A 61 -12.24 -9.52 5.28
C ARG A 61 -12.00 -8.92 6.66
N ARG A 62 -11.09 -9.51 7.45
CA ARG A 62 -10.69 -8.97 8.75
C ARG A 62 -10.15 -7.56 8.62
N GLY A 63 -9.24 -7.30 7.68
CA GLY A 63 -8.69 -5.97 7.42
C GLY A 63 -9.78 -4.95 7.13
N ARG A 64 -10.66 -5.25 6.18
CA ARG A 64 -11.77 -4.36 5.80
C ARG A 64 -12.73 -4.06 6.95
N LEU A 65 -13.04 -5.05 7.79
CA LEU A 65 -13.94 -4.86 8.93
C LEU A 65 -13.30 -4.06 10.07
N LEU A 66 -11.99 -4.21 10.27
CA LEU A 66 -11.25 -3.60 11.38
C LEU A 66 -10.63 -2.23 11.01
N GLU A 67 -10.50 -1.90 9.73
CA GLU A 67 -9.94 -0.62 9.29
C GLU A 67 -10.65 0.61 9.88
N PRO A 68 -12.00 0.70 9.89
CA PRO A 68 -12.68 1.82 10.55
C PRO A 68 -12.40 1.92 12.06
N VAL A 69 -12.21 0.77 12.72
CA VAL A 69 -11.82 0.71 14.14
C VAL A 69 -10.40 1.24 14.34
N ALA A 70 -9.47 0.88 13.47
CA ALA A 70 -8.11 1.41 13.50
C ALA A 70 -8.08 2.93 13.30
N VAL A 71 -8.89 3.46 12.38
CA VAL A 71 -9.02 4.90 12.19
C VAL A 71 -9.56 5.59 13.45
N GLN A 72 -10.52 4.96 14.13
CA GLN A 72 -11.04 5.49 15.40
C GLN A 72 -9.95 5.50 16.48
N ILE A 73 -9.18 4.43 16.60
CA ILE A 73 -8.04 4.35 17.54
C ILE A 73 -7.02 5.46 17.24
N LEU A 74 -6.67 5.69 15.98
CA LEU A 74 -5.75 6.79 15.59
C LEU A 74 -6.29 8.15 16.05
N ARG A 75 -7.60 8.39 15.91
CA ARG A 75 -8.22 9.65 16.35
C ARG A 75 -8.16 9.83 17.87
N GLU A 76 -8.34 8.75 18.63
CA GLU A 76 -8.26 8.77 20.09
C GLU A 76 -6.82 8.97 20.58
N MET A 77 -5.86 8.29 19.93
CA MET A 77 -4.44 8.42 20.27
C MET A 77 -3.86 9.79 19.88
N HIS A 78 -4.38 10.40 18.81
CA HIS A 78 -3.85 11.63 18.23
C HIS A 78 -4.92 12.72 18.07
N PRO A 79 -5.51 13.26 19.16
CA PRO A 79 -6.66 14.17 19.09
C PRO A 79 -6.38 15.50 18.41
N ARG A 80 -5.09 15.87 18.22
CA ARG A 80 -4.71 17.08 17.50
C ARG A 80 -4.54 16.90 16.00
N TRP A 81 -4.57 15.64 15.50
CA TRP A 81 -4.45 15.35 14.08
C TRP A 81 -5.79 15.53 13.38
N LYS A 82 -5.77 16.08 12.16
CA LYS A 82 -6.92 15.99 11.27
C LYS A 82 -6.76 14.72 10.44
N ILE A 83 -7.62 13.74 10.68
CA ILE A 83 -7.53 12.40 10.10
C ILE A 83 -8.68 12.21 9.11
N GLU A 84 -8.33 12.08 7.83
CA GLU A 84 -9.21 11.72 6.73
C GLU A 84 -9.11 10.22 6.48
N HIS A 85 -10.23 9.49 6.58
CA HIS A 85 -10.31 8.08 6.22
C HIS A 85 -10.54 7.98 4.72
N ASN A 86 -9.46 8.06 3.94
CA ASN A 86 -9.50 8.13 2.49
C ASN A 86 -10.02 6.84 1.83
N ALA A 87 -9.68 5.68 2.41
CA ALA A 87 -10.14 4.40 1.88
C ALA A 87 -11.67 4.24 1.95
N ALA A 88 -12.34 4.85 2.95
CA ALA A 88 -13.80 4.83 3.05
C ALA A 88 -14.49 5.53 1.87
N GLU A 89 -13.85 6.55 1.30
CA GLU A 89 -14.31 7.28 0.13
C GLU A 89 -13.78 6.72 -1.19
N ASN A 90 -12.88 5.72 -1.13
CA ASN A 90 -12.19 5.09 -2.25
C ASN A 90 -11.48 6.08 -3.18
N VAL A 91 -10.95 7.19 -2.65
CA VAL A 91 -10.24 8.16 -3.47
C VAL A 91 -8.93 7.57 -3.97
N TYR A 92 -8.81 7.48 -5.27
CA TYR A 92 -7.66 6.96 -5.97
C TYR A 92 -6.73 8.09 -6.40
N TYR A 93 -5.45 7.97 -6.08
CA TYR A 93 -4.41 8.87 -6.53
C TYR A 93 -3.53 8.16 -7.56
N ARG A 94 -3.13 8.87 -8.63
CA ARG A 94 -2.25 8.28 -9.64
C ARG A 94 -1.29 9.29 -10.26
N ASP A 95 -0.12 8.78 -10.62
CA ASP A 95 0.82 9.41 -11.57
C ASP A 95 0.65 8.68 -12.93
N PRO A 96 -0.10 9.26 -13.89
CA PRO A 96 -0.34 8.59 -15.17
C PRO A 96 0.93 8.44 -16.00
N ALA A 97 1.93 9.33 -15.83
CA ALA A 97 3.19 9.25 -16.55
C ALA A 97 4.06 8.09 -16.05
N ALA A 98 4.06 7.83 -14.74
CA ALA A 98 4.77 6.71 -14.14
C ALA A 98 3.93 5.43 -14.11
N ARG A 99 2.62 5.50 -14.43
CA ARG A 99 1.67 4.39 -14.30
C ARG A 99 1.70 3.77 -12.89
N LEU A 100 1.78 4.66 -11.90
CA LEU A 100 1.68 4.35 -10.47
C LEU A 100 0.37 4.88 -9.92
N GLY A 101 -0.28 4.09 -9.05
CA GLY A 101 -1.52 4.53 -8.41
C GLY A 101 -1.72 3.89 -7.04
N GLY A 102 -2.66 4.43 -6.26
CA GLY A 102 -2.96 3.91 -4.93
C GLY A 102 -4.22 4.51 -4.33
N THR A 103 -4.76 3.82 -3.35
CA THR A 103 -5.83 4.30 -2.47
C THR A 103 -5.26 4.25 -1.05
N PRO A 104 -4.63 5.33 -0.55
CA PRO A 104 -4.15 5.38 0.82
C PRO A 104 -5.27 5.12 1.82
N ASP A 105 -4.98 4.46 2.94
CA ASP A 105 -5.99 4.21 3.96
C ASP A 105 -6.37 5.52 4.67
N VAL A 106 -5.35 6.25 5.14
CA VAL A 106 -5.53 7.47 5.94
C VAL A 106 -4.60 8.58 5.45
N ILE A 107 -5.17 9.77 5.32
CA ILE A 107 -4.41 11.00 5.11
C ILE A 107 -4.52 11.85 6.39
N VAL A 108 -3.39 12.42 6.81
CA VAL A 108 -3.27 13.16 8.06
C VAL A 108 -2.75 14.56 7.80
N GLU A 109 -3.37 15.57 8.43
CA GLU A 109 -2.73 16.86 8.65
C GLU A 109 -2.23 16.91 10.09
N HIS A 110 -0.92 16.72 10.26
CA HIS A 110 -0.25 16.77 11.55
C HIS A 110 0.13 18.21 11.88
N PRO A 111 -0.07 18.68 13.13
CA PRO A 111 0.18 20.10 13.48
C PRO A 111 1.62 20.55 13.25
N ASP A 112 2.60 19.65 13.45
CA ASP A 112 4.03 20.00 13.40
C ASP A 112 4.75 19.38 12.19
N ARG A 113 4.24 18.27 11.61
CA ARG A 113 4.85 17.53 10.48
C ARG A 113 4.17 17.80 9.13
N GLY A 114 3.06 18.54 9.12
CA GLY A 114 2.26 18.77 7.92
C GLY A 114 1.56 17.51 7.43
N ARG A 115 1.31 17.46 6.11
CA ARG A 115 0.57 16.38 5.46
C ARG A 115 1.34 15.06 5.48
N GLY A 116 0.67 14.00 5.87
CA GLY A 116 1.23 12.65 5.89
C GLY A 116 0.22 11.58 5.49
N VAL A 117 0.71 10.36 5.29
CA VAL A 117 -0.12 9.16 5.10
C VAL A 117 0.15 8.15 6.20
N VAL A 118 -0.90 7.43 6.60
CA VAL A 118 -0.79 6.28 7.51
C VAL A 118 -1.44 5.09 6.84
N GLN A 119 -0.62 4.06 6.57
CA GLN A 119 -1.08 2.78 6.05
C GLN A 119 -1.45 1.87 7.22
N ILE A 120 -2.68 1.39 7.25
CA ILE A 120 -3.18 0.46 8.27
C ILE A 120 -2.98 -0.99 7.81
N LYS A 121 -2.54 -1.85 8.72
CA LYS A 121 -2.50 -3.30 8.47
C LYS A 121 -3.09 -4.05 9.67
N SER A 122 -4.13 -4.85 9.42
CA SER A 122 -4.63 -5.79 10.45
C SER A 122 -3.69 -6.98 10.54
N VAL A 123 -3.02 -7.13 11.67
CA VAL A 123 -1.96 -8.13 11.86
C VAL A 123 -2.31 -9.03 13.04
N GLU A 124 -2.12 -10.34 12.87
CA GLU A 124 -2.22 -11.29 13.95
C GLU A 124 -1.00 -11.18 14.88
N ALA A 125 -1.20 -11.30 16.20
CA ALA A 125 -0.15 -11.11 17.20
C ALA A 125 1.09 -12.02 17.00
N SER A 126 0.90 -13.25 16.51
CA SER A 126 2.00 -14.18 16.20
C SER A 126 2.81 -13.71 14.99
N THR A 127 2.15 -13.20 13.95
CA THR A 127 2.77 -12.63 12.75
C THR A 127 3.50 -11.33 13.08
N TYR A 128 2.91 -10.49 13.94
CA TYR A 128 3.56 -9.27 14.39
C TYR A 128 4.91 -9.57 15.07
N ARG A 129 4.92 -10.49 16.05
CA ARG A 129 6.16 -10.87 16.73
C ARG A 129 7.23 -11.48 15.84
N ARG A 130 6.83 -12.15 14.76
CA ARG A 130 7.77 -12.83 13.85
C ARG A 130 8.33 -11.91 12.75
N ALA A 131 7.54 -10.97 12.24
CA ALA A 131 7.84 -10.27 11.00
C ALA A 131 7.76 -8.74 11.08
N TRP A 132 7.49 -8.18 12.27
CA TRP A 132 7.31 -6.74 12.45
C TRP A 132 8.19 -6.16 13.56
N LEU A 133 9.20 -6.92 13.96
CA LEU A 133 10.18 -6.48 14.95
C LEU A 133 11.59 -6.65 14.38
N LEU A 134 12.40 -5.61 14.53
CA LEU A 134 13.83 -5.62 14.28
C LEU A 134 14.54 -5.32 15.60
N ASP A 135 15.35 -6.26 16.09
CA ASP A 135 16.03 -6.16 17.39
C ASP A 135 15.09 -5.87 18.58
N GLY A 136 13.81 -6.26 18.44
CA GLY A 136 12.79 -6.08 19.46
C GLY A 136 11.94 -4.80 19.30
N ASP A 137 12.36 -3.88 18.45
CA ASP A 137 11.63 -2.64 18.15
C ASP A 137 10.67 -2.83 16.97
N PRO A 138 9.52 -2.13 16.95
CA PRO A 138 8.58 -2.17 15.83
C PRO A 138 9.24 -1.71 14.52
N ASP A 139 9.19 -2.58 13.51
CA ASP A 139 9.69 -2.30 12.16
C ASP A 139 8.70 -2.78 11.11
N ALA A 140 8.49 -1.98 10.07
CA ALA A 140 7.53 -2.32 9.03
C ALA A 140 8.20 -3.20 7.97
N PRO A 141 7.56 -4.35 7.58
CA PRO A 141 8.05 -5.15 6.47
C PRO A 141 8.27 -4.29 5.21
N LEU A 142 9.37 -4.52 4.51
CA LEU A 142 9.82 -3.65 3.41
C LEU A 142 8.74 -3.42 2.35
N TRP A 143 7.97 -4.44 1.98
CA TRP A 143 6.91 -4.28 0.98
C TRP A 143 5.79 -3.33 1.43
N ILE A 144 5.52 -3.22 2.75
CA ILE A 144 4.55 -2.27 3.31
C ILE A 144 5.17 -0.88 3.39
N ALA A 145 6.43 -0.77 3.77
CA ALA A 145 7.16 0.50 3.74
C ALA A 145 7.23 1.08 2.32
N MET A 146 7.44 0.23 1.30
CA MET A 146 7.36 0.62 -0.11
C MET A 146 5.95 1.10 -0.50
N GLN A 147 4.90 0.42 -0.05
CA GLN A 147 3.52 0.85 -0.25
C GLN A 147 3.30 2.25 0.32
N ALA A 148 3.64 2.46 1.59
CA ALA A 148 3.47 3.76 2.26
C ALA A 148 4.30 4.87 1.59
N SER A 149 5.50 4.56 1.09
CA SER A 149 6.34 5.50 0.35
C SER A 149 5.70 5.95 -0.98
N VAL A 150 5.11 5.00 -1.72
CA VAL A 150 4.37 5.32 -2.96
C VAL A 150 3.14 6.16 -2.66
N GLU A 151 2.40 5.84 -1.61
CA GLU A 151 1.22 6.60 -1.20
C GLU A 151 1.57 8.02 -0.76
N ALA A 152 2.68 8.19 -0.03
CA ALA A 152 3.20 9.51 0.33
C ALA A 152 3.56 10.33 -0.93
N TYR A 153 4.24 9.71 -1.87
CA TYR A 153 4.56 10.33 -3.17
C TYR A 153 3.30 10.79 -3.91
N LEU A 154 2.31 9.91 -4.05
CA LEU A 154 1.06 10.18 -4.78
C LEU A 154 0.18 11.24 -4.11
N THR A 155 0.25 11.39 -2.79
CA THR A 155 -0.54 12.38 -2.05
C THR A 155 0.20 13.69 -1.80
N GLY A 156 1.49 13.76 -2.17
CA GLY A 156 2.36 14.89 -1.82
C GLY A 156 2.63 15.02 -0.33
N SER A 157 2.58 13.90 0.40
CA SER A 157 2.81 13.86 1.83
C SER A 157 4.29 14.02 2.17
N GLN A 158 4.57 14.68 3.29
CA GLN A 158 5.92 14.99 3.78
C GLN A 158 6.47 13.88 4.68
N TRP A 159 5.60 13.01 5.18
CA TRP A 159 5.93 11.86 6.00
C TRP A 159 4.95 10.72 5.74
N ALA A 160 5.40 9.52 6.07
CA ALA A 160 4.58 8.31 6.02
C ALA A 160 4.80 7.48 7.29
N ALA A 161 3.77 6.74 7.67
CA ALA A 161 3.86 5.76 8.73
C ALA A 161 3.02 4.53 8.39
N VAL A 162 3.33 3.42 9.06
CA VAL A 162 2.53 2.21 9.05
C VAL A 162 1.98 1.97 10.46
N ALA A 163 0.70 1.67 10.55
CA ALA A 163 0.00 1.38 11.79
C ALA A 163 -0.47 -0.09 11.77
N PRO A 164 0.33 -1.05 12.27
CA PRO A 164 -0.13 -2.42 12.46
C PRO A 164 -1.16 -2.45 13.60
N GLN A 165 -2.40 -2.79 13.26
CA GLN A 165 -3.44 -3.09 14.23
C GLN A 165 -3.27 -4.54 14.67
N VAL A 166 -2.58 -4.74 15.78
CA VAL A 166 -2.28 -6.05 16.33
C VAL A 166 -3.44 -6.51 17.20
N VAL A 167 -4.12 -7.55 16.76
CA VAL A 167 -5.28 -8.11 17.45
C VAL A 167 -4.85 -9.31 18.28
N GLY A 168 -5.04 -9.20 19.59
CA GLY A 168 -4.80 -10.24 20.59
C GLY A 168 -5.89 -10.21 21.66
N TYR A 169 -5.49 -10.29 22.93
CA TYR A 169 -6.42 -10.07 24.04
C TYR A 169 -6.96 -8.63 24.06
N GLY A 170 -6.14 -7.66 23.63
CA GLY A 170 -6.51 -6.28 23.34
C GLY A 170 -6.17 -5.92 21.91
N ILE A 171 -6.16 -4.63 21.63
CA ILE A 171 -5.70 -4.07 20.35
C ILE A 171 -4.51 -3.16 20.64
N GLU A 172 -3.36 -3.51 20.06
CA GLU A 172 -2.17 -2.67 20.06
C GLU A 172 -2.01 -2.07 18.66
N MET A 173 -1.63 -0.81 18.58
CA MET A 173 -1.45 -0.15 17.30
C MET A 173 -0.29 0.85 17.37
N PRO A 174 0.97 0.37 17.36
CA PRO A 174 2.12 1.25 17.27
C PRO A 174 2.11 1.99 15.93
N LEU A 175 2.68 3.20 15.93
CA LEU A 175 2.91 3.97 14.72
C LEU A 175 4.39 3.84 14.34
N ILE A 176 4.65 3.24 13.18
CA ILE A 176 6.01 2.99 12.69
C ILE A 176 6.29 3.99 11.57
N ASP A 177 7.19 4.92 11.81
CA ASP A 177 7.60 5.89 10.78
C ASP A 177 8.33 5.20 9.63
N VAL A 178 7.99 5.58 8.41
CA VAL A 178 8.66 5.11 7.19
C VAL A 178 9.55 6.24 6.67
N PRO A 179 10.87 6.04 6.60
CA PRO A 179 11.78 7.02 6.03
C PRO A 179 11.48 7.28 4.55
N LEU A 180 11.14 8.52 4.20
CA LEU A 180 10.92 8.91 2.81
C LEU A 180 12.25 9.29 2.15
N VAL A 181 12.89 8.31 1.51
CA VAL A 181 14.14 8.51 0.79
C VAL A 181 13.85 8.78 -0.69
N PRO A 182 14.23 9.96 -1.25
CA PRO A 182 13.91 10.32 -2.63
C PRO A 182 14.36 9.28 -3.67
N GLY A 183 15.48 8.61 -3.46
CA GLY A 183 15.99 7.55 -4.33
C GLY A 183 15.09 6.32 -4.41
N VAL A 184 14.31 6.03 -3.37
CA VAL A 184 13.38 4.88 -3.36
C VAL A 184 12.27 5.07 -4.39
N ILE A 185 11.64 6.24 -4.44
CA ILE A 185 10.59 6.51 -5.44
C ILE A 185 11.15 6.51 -6.86
N HIS A 186 12.38 6.97 -7.05
CA HIS A 186 13.04 6.91 -8.35
C HIS A 186 13.24 5.46 -8.81
N ALA A 187 13.83 4.63 -7.98
CA ALA A 187 14.01 3.21 -8.25
C ALA A 187 12.68 2.46 -8.50
N ILE A 188 11.62 2.80 -7.75
CA ILE A 188 10.29 2.24 -7.97
C ILE A 188 9.77 2.62 -9.37
N LYS A 189 9.89 3.89 -9.78
CA LYS A 189 9.44 4.32 -11.10
C LYS A 189 10.20 3.64 -12.24
N ASP A 190 11.51 3.48 -12.10
CA ASP A 190 12.34 2.79 -13.09
C ASP A 190 11.91 1.32 -13.22
N ARG A 191 11.65 0.67 -12.09
CA ARG A 191 11.19 -0.72 -12.07
C ARG A 191 9.78 -0.89 -12.65
N VAL A 192 8.89 0.07 -12.39
CA VAL A 192 7.55 0.11 -12.99
C VAL A 192 7.63 0.33 -14.50
N ALA A 193 8.52 1.19 -14.98
CA ALA A 193 8.74 1.40 -16.42
C ALA A 193 9.26 0.13 -17.12
N ASP A 194 10.24 -0.58 -16.51
CA ASP A 194 10.70 -1.88 -17.00
C ASP A 194 9.56 -2.91 -17.05
N PHE A 195 8.77 -2.99 -15.99
CA PHE A 195 7.61 -3.88 -15.93
C PHE A 195 6.62 -3.62 -17.08
N TRP A 196 6.25 -2.36 -17.33
CA TRP A 196 5.33 -2.04 -18.43
C TRP A 196 5.94 -2.26 -19.81
N THR A 197 7.26 -2.17 -19.94
CA THR A 197 7.98 -2.58 -21.15
C THR A 197 7.81 -4.08 -21.39
N LYS A 198 8.00 -4.91 -20.35
CA LYS A 198 7.74 -6.37 -20.43
C LYS A 198 6.30 -6.68 -20.85
N VAL A 199 5.32 -5.95 -20.26
CA VAL A 199 3.91 -6.10 -20.62
C VAL A 199 3.67 -5.77 -22.11
N ALA A 200 4.23 -4.66 -22.61
CA ALA A 200 4.05 -4.23 -23.99
C ALA A 200 4.70 -5.18 -25.01
N GLU A 201 5.84 -5.76 -24.65
CA GLU A 201 6.57 -6.75 -25.46
C GLU A 201 6.00 -8.17 -25.35
N GLY A 202 5.07 -8.42 -24.42
CA GLY A 202 4.59 -9.77 -24.09
C GLY A 202 5.67 -10.67 -23.46
N ARG A 203 6.73 -10.05 -22.93
CA ARG A 203 7.87 -10.76 -22.33
C ARG A 203 7.56 -11.13 -20.88
N GLU A 204 7.56 -12.41 -20.61
CA GLU A 204 7.30 -12.94 -19.27
C GLU A 204 8.44 -12.58 -18.31
N PRO A 205 8.14 -12.13 -17.07
CA PRO A 205 9.13 -12.10 -16.00
C PRO A 205 9.65 -13.51 -15.70
N GLU A 206 10.88 -13.59 -15.19
CA GLU A 206 11.40 -14.87 -14.71
C GLU A 206 10.53 -15.42 -13.57
N PRO A 207 10.26 -16.74 -13.55
CA PRO A 207 9.53 -17.36 -12.45
C PRO A 207 10.30 -17.17 -11.14
N ASP A 208 9.61 -16.72 -10.10
CA ASP A 208 10.16 -16.71 -8.75
C ASP A 208 10.03 -18.11 -8.16
N ASN A 209 11.09 -18.92 -8.32
CA ASN A 209 11.15 -20.29 -7.83
C ASN A 209 11.57 -20.39 -6.36
N ALA A 210 11.74 -19.26 -5.66
CA ALA A 210 12.22 -19.22 -4.28
C ALA A 210 11.08 -19.31 -3.24
N ARG A 211 9.84 -19.55 -3.69
CA ARG A 211 8.64 -19.62 -2.83
C ARG A 211 7.93 -20.93 -2.95
#